data_3bde270a3750686e50ff68a5631f7cfd
#
_entry.id   3bde270a3750686e50ff68a5631f7cfd
#
_cell.length_a   1.000
_cell.length_b   1.000
_cell.length_c   1.000
_cell.angle_alpha   90.00
_cell.angle_beta   90.00
_cell.angle_gamma   90.00
#
_symmetry.space_group_name_H-M   'P 1'
#
loop_
_entity.id
_entity.type
_entity.pdbx_description
1 polymer ?
#
loop_
_entity_poly.entity_id
_entity_poly.type
_entity_poly.pdbx_seq_one_letter_code
_entity_poly.pdbx_strand_id
1 'polypeptide(L)'
;MKKYLALILALVMALSLAACGGSSGSSAKTDSKSDSAELPTLRVAAMPFITSLPTYYIQQNNLGEKYGFKMDVTMFATGAPMNEALAADLWDVGAMGAAAVTGVANYDEMIIGEVLESVDGLGVFVKPDSPIATDEGYNPSYPTVKGSPETVKGITILTPVGTAQHMTVLKWLEKLGMESTDVNIVNMDSVQAYQALQAGQCDAASLNVPTFFDAINDGMVQVGNLADMGIKYVDMVVANRKAVEGKPELVQAYMDALTEACEALQNDQEMAADLFVQFLKENGSETSRENCVADLERVQFITRTDWKDRQIGNFAKELGEFYVGQGQLEPNVIDKFETNVVDTFVKGYK
;
A
#
# COMPACT_ATOMS: atom_id res chain seq x y z
N MET A 1 27.10 5.41 51.84
CA MET A 1 26.07 4.53 51.35
C MET A 1 26.46 3.77 50.06
N LYS A 2 27.48 4.15 49.28
CA LYS A 2 27.93 3.45 48.06
C LYS A 2 28.80 2.21 48.28
N LYS A 3 29.27 1.94 49.48
CA LYS A 3 30.17 0.78 49.80
C LYS A 3 29.42 -0.47 50.25
N TYR A 4 28.13 -0.37 50.59
CA TYR A 4 27.33 -1.53 51.04
C TYR A 4 26.51 -2.18 49.90
N LEU A 5 26.36 -1.49 48.75
CA LEU A 5 25.64 -2.02 47.58
C LEU A 5 26.49 -3.05 46.79
N ALA A 6 27.81 -2.94 46.87
CA ALA A 6 28.76 -3.86 46.22
C ALA A 6 28.90 -5.21 46.92
N LEU A 7 28.60 -5.27 48.23
CA LEU A 7 28.74 -6.50 49.04
C LEU A 7 27.50 -7.42 48.90
N ILE A 8 26.33 -6.87 48.58
CA ILE A 8 25.09 -7.63 48.41
C ILE A 8 25.05 -8.33 47.04
N LEU A 9 25.68 -7.75 46.02
CA LEU A 9 25.73 -8.36 44.68
C LEU A 9 26.71 -9.54 44.57
N ALA A 10 27.72 -9.61 45.47
CA ALA A 10 28.69 -10.72 45.50
C ALA A 10 28.17 -11.97 46.24
N LEU A 11 27.14 -11.84 47.08
CA LEU A 11 26.61 -12.96 47.88
C LEU A 11 25.54 -13.78 47.14
N VAL A 12 24.94 -13.23 46.07
CA VAL A 12 23.91 -13.93 45.27
C VAL A 12 24.51 -14.86 44.20
N MET A 13 25.78 -14.68 43.83
CA MET A 13 26.46 -15.55 42.85
C MET A 13 27.17 -16.77 43.44
N ALA A 14 27.17 -16.94 44.77
CA ALA A 14 27.87 -18.09 45.42
C ALA A 14 26.96 -19.27 45.81
N LEU A 15 25.65 -19.21 45.54
CA LEU A 15 24.69 -20.22 46.00
C LEU A 15 24.16 -21.14 44.89
N SER A 16 24.72 -21.10 43.69
CA SER A 16 24.23 -21.91 42.54
C SER A 16 25.12 -23.12 42.14
N LEU A 17 26.08 -23.54 42.99
CA LEU A 17 27.05 -24.59 42.65
C LEU A 17 27.10 -25.79 43.61
N ALA A 18 26.00 -26.14 44.27
CA ALA A 18 25.99 -27.32 45.14
C ALA A 18 24.67 -28.09 45.03
N ALA A 19 24.46 -28.83 43.92
CA ALA A 19 23.54 -29.94 43.88
C ALA A 19 23.89 -30.85 42.68
N CYS A 20 24.94 -31.64 42.83
CA CYS A 20 25.15 -32.83 41.98
C CYS A 20 25.69 -33.96 42.86
N GLY A 21 24.88 -35.00 43.06
CA GLY A 21 25.35 -36.26 43.66
C GLY A 21 24.26 -37.06 44.34
N GLY A 22 23.82 -38.16 43.72
CA GLY A 22 23.06 -39.21 44.42
C GLY A 22 22.09 -39.99 43.55
N SER A 23 22.57 -41.07 43.02
CA SER A 23 21.93 -42.16 42.26
C SER A 23 20.68 -42.79 42.90
N SER A 24 19.63 -43.12 42.10
CA SER A 24 19.03 -44.47 41.92
C SER A 24 17.61 -44.40 41.35
N GLY A 25 17.43 -44.90 40.15
CA GLY A 25 16.37 -45.70 39.60
C GLY A 25 14.90 -45.38 39.84
N SER A 26 14.18 -44.91 38.81
CA SER A 26 12.91 -45.51 38.37
C SER A 26 12.34 -44.80 37.17
N SER A 27 12.00 -45.58 36.13
CA SER A 27 11.03 -45.42 35.05
C SER A 27 10.85 -44.02 34.45
N ALA A 28 11.49 -43.82 33.31
CA ALA A 28 11.22 -42.74 32.38
C ALA A 28 9.77 -42.75 31.86
N LYS A 29 8.98 -41.79 32.28
CA LYS A 29 7.95 -41.22 31.41
C LYS A 29 8.62 -40.10 30.61
N THR A 30 8.76 -40.36 29.34
CA THR A 30 9.19 -39.36 28.37
C THR A 30 8.03 -38.38 28.21
N ASP A 31 7.98 -37.36 29.05
CA ASP A 31 7.24 -36.15 28.72
C ASP A 31 8.05 -35.46 27.61
N SER A 32 7.69 -35.75 26.38
CA SER A 32 8.07 -34.92 25.25
C SER A 32 7.43 -33.53 25.47
N LYS A 33 8.16 -32.62 26.16
CA LYS A 33 7.97 -31.19 25.91
C LYS A 33 8.24 -31.01 24.43
N SER A 34 7.19 -30.83 23.64
CA SER A 34 7.30 -30.17 22.36
C SER A 34 7.80 -28.79 22.68
N ASP A 35 9.08 -28.47 22.42
CA ASP A 35 9.53 -27.14 22.18
C ASP A 35 8.69 -26.66 20.98
N SER A 36 7.61 -25.96 21.25
CA SER A 36 6.93 -25.18 20.23
C SER A 36 7.94 -24.09 19.87
N ALA A 37 8.72 -24.32 18.81
CA ALA A 37 9.60 -23.30 18.26
C ALA A 37 8.78 -22.04 18.07
N GLU A 38 9.24 -20.93 18.61
CA GLU A 38 8.55 -19.65 18.46
C GLU A 38 8.50 -19.32 16.97
N LEU A 39 7.28 -19.01 16.47
CA LEU A 39 7.10 -18.68 15.07
C LEU A 39 7.92 -17.43 14.70
N PRO A 40 8.58 -17.43 13.53
CA PRO A 40 9.32 -16.26 13.06
C PRO A 40 8.37 -15.07 12.85
N THR A 41 8.87 -13.88 13.08
CA THR A 41 8.12 -12.63 12.90
C THR A 41 8.44 -12.03 11.55
N LEU A 42 7.40 -11.69 10.79
CA LEU A 42 7.45 -10.92 9.55
C LEU A 42 6.99 -9.48 9.83
N ARG A 43 7.81 -8.51 9.47
CA ARG A 43 7.49 -7.09 9.58
C ARG A 43 6.69 -6.67 8.35
N VAL A 44 5.46 -6.24 8.53
CA VAL A 44 4.54 -5.93 7.43
C VAL A 44 4.21 -4.43 7.44
N ALA A 45 4.46 -3.77 6.33
CA ALA A 45 4.06 -2.38 6.13
C ALA A 45 2.65 -2.31 5.56
N ALA A 46 1.81 -1.45 6.12
CA ALA A 46 0.42 -1.25 5.72
C ALA A 46 0.05 0.23 5.68
N MET A 47 -1.04 0.55 5.01
CA MET A 47 -1.61 1.89 4.93
C MET A 47 -3.11 1.82 5.19
N PRO A 48 -3.78 2.89 5.70
CA PRO A 48 -5.21 2.88 5.97
C PRO A 48 -6.04 3.04 4.69
N PHE A 49 -5.84 2.12 3.73
CA PHE A 49 -6.53 2.06 2.43
C PHE A 49 -6.91 0.62 2.11
N ILE A 50 -7.80 0.45 1.15
CA ILE A 50 -8.29 -0.86 0.69
C ILE A 50 -7.15 -1.82 0.27
N THR A 51 -6.03 -1.29 -0.21
CA THR A 51 -4.80 -2.03 -0.55
C THR A 51 -4.30 -2.91 0.62
N SER A 52 -4.48 -2.45 1.86
CA SER A 52 -4.04 -3.18 3.06
C SER A 52 -5.16 -3.99 3.75
N LEU A 53 -6.37 -3.98 3.21
CA LEU A 53 -7.49 -4.76 3.77
C LEU A 53 -7.19 -6.27 3.84
N PRO A 54 -6.54 -6.90 2.82
CA PRO A 54 -6.12 -8.29 2.94
C PRO A 54 -5.11 -8.53 4.08
N THR A 55 -4.17 -7.63 4.30
CA THR A 55 -3.22 -7.69 5.44
C THR A 55 -3.97 -7.62 6.78
N TYR A 56 -4.95 -6.73 6.88
CA TYR A 56 -5.80 -6.64 8.08
C TYR A 56 -6.64 -7.91 8.27
N TYR A 57 -7.19 -8.49 7.21
CA TYR A 57 -7.88 -9.78 7.26
C TYR A 57 -6.98 -10.91 7.78
N ILE A 58 -5.72 -10.99 7.32
CA ILE A 58 -4.74 -11.95 7.83
C ILE A 58 -4.57 -11.81 9.35
N GLN A 59 -4.45 -10.56 9.83
CA GLN A 59 -4.27 -10.27 11.26
C GLN A 59 -5.51 -10.66 12.09
N GLN A 60 -6.71 -10.28 11.65
CA GLN A 60 -7.96 -10.55 12.38
C GLN A 60 -8.29 -12.05 12.45
N ASN A 61 -7.88 -12.82 11.45
CA ASN A 61 -8.15 -14.26 11.36
C ASN A 61 -6.95 -15.15 11.76
N ASN A 62 -5.86 -14.55 12.27
CA ASN A 62 -4.63 -15.26 12.65
C ASN A 62 -4.07 -16.16 11.54
N LEU A 63 -4.24 -15.77 10.26
CA LEU A 63 -3.74 -16.56 9.13
C LEU A 63 -2.22 -16.67 9.14
N GLY A 64 -1.51 -15.68 9.70
CA GLY A 64 -0.06 -15.77 9.86
C GLY A 64 0.35 -17.03 10.63
N GLU A 65 -0.32 -17.36 11.74
CA GLU A 65 -0.03 -18.57 12.51
C GLU A 65 -0.34 -19.85 11.71
N LYS A 66 -1.43 -19.86 10.92
CA LYS A 66 -1.78 -20.94 10.01
C LYS A 66 -0.67 -21.21 8.99
N TYR A 67 -0.02 -20.17 8.51
CA TYR A 67 1.06 -20.24 7.53
C TYR A 67 2.47 -20.22 8.15
N GLY A 68 2.57 -20.31 9.48
CA GLY A 68 3.83 -20.50 10.19
C GLY A 68 4.61 -19.24 10.51
N PHE A 69 3.96 -18.07 10.63
CA PHE A 69 4.60 -16.80 11.01
C PHE A 69 3.71 -15.95 11.92
N LYS A 70 4.35 -15.01 12.64
CA LYS A 70 3.69 -13.89 13.32
C LYS A 70 3.84 -12.62 12.50
N MET A 71 2.84 -11.76 12.49
CA MET A 71 2.92 -10.44 11.86
C MET A 71 3.21 -9.35 12.89
N ASP A 72 4.16 -8.47 12.54
CA ASP A 72 4.38 -7.18 13.19
C ASP A 72 4.03 -6.10 12.15
N VAL A 73 2.86 -5.45 12.32
CA VAL A 73 2.31 -4.52 11.34
C VAL A 73 2.64 -3.09 11.73
N THR A 74 3.29 -2.35 10.84
CA THR A 74 3.53 -0.92 10.96
C THR A 74 2.66 -0.16 9.97
N MET A 75 1.87 0.80 10.48
CA MET A 75 1.00 1.65 9.65
C MET A 75 1.74 2.90 9.19
N PHE A 76 1.64 3.19 7.90
CA PHE A 76 2.17 4.39 7.24
C PHE A 76 1.01 5.21 6.67
N ALA A 77 1.14 6.54 6.66
CA ALA A 77 0.09 7.40 6.12
C ALA A 77 -0.08 7.24 4.60
N THR A 78 1.02 7.05 3.86
CA THR A 78 1.04 6.87 2.40
C THR A 78 2.24 6.01 1.97
N GLY A 79 2.34 5.70 0.69
CA GLY A 79 3.46 4.92 0.14
C GLY A 79 4.82 5.63 0.16
N ALA A 80 4.86 6.97 0.15
CA ALA A 80 6.14 7.70 0.16
C ALA A 80 6.91 7.49 1.48
N PRO A 81 6.34 7.73 2.69
CA PRO A 81 7.02 7.40 3.95
C PRO A 81 7.27 5.89 4.12
N MET A 82 6.48 5.02 3.48
CA MET A 82 6.74 3.58 3.46
C MET A 82 8.04 3.26 2.70
N ASN A 83 8.30 3.93 1.56
CA ASN A 83 9.57 3.82 0.82
C ASN A 83 10.76 4.33 1.64
N GLU A 84 10.62 5.44 2.34
CA GLU A 84 11.68 5.96 3.22
C GLU A 84 12.02 4.97 4.34
N ALA A 85 11.00 4.32 4.92
CA ALA A 85 11.16 3.30 5.94
C ALA A 85 11.84 2.02 5.39
N LEU A 86 11.67 1.70 4.10
CA LEU A 86 12.39 0.61 3.43
C LEU A 86 13.90 0.84 3.44
N ALA A 87 14.34 2.06 3.13
CA ALA A 87 15.76 2.42 3.17
C ALA A 87 16.38 2.23 4.56
N ALA A 88 15.57 2.38 5.62
CA ALA A 88 15.98 2.14 7.00
C ALA A 88 15.79 0.68 7.47
N ASP A 89 15.40 -0.24 6.56
CA ASP A 89 15.17 -1.67 6.86
C ASP A 89 14.12 -1.89 7.95
N LEU A 90 13.02 -1.11 7.94
CA LEU A 90 11.99 -1.17 8.98
C LEU A 90 10.88 -2.17 8.69
N TRP A 91 10.75 -2.68 7.47
CA TRP A 91 9.75 -3.67 7.09
C TRP A 91 10.28 -4.69 6.06
N ASP A 92 9.62 -5.83 5.97
CA ASP A 92 9.99 -6.96 5.11
C ASP A 92 9.10 -7.04 3.86
N VAL A 93 7.78 -6.92 4.04
CA VAL A 93 6.77 -7.00 2.96
C VAL A 93 5.67 -5.96 3.18
N GLY A 94 4.93 -5.67 2.13
CA GLY A 94 3.78 -4.78 2.18
C GLY A 94 3.04 -4.74 0.85
N ALA A 95 2.06 -3.82 0.73
CA ALA A 95 1.37 -3.57 -0.52
C ALA A 95 1.21 -2.07 -0.73
N MET A 96 1.43 -1.62 -1.97
CA MET A 96 1.24 -0.22 -2.35
C MET A 96 1.00 -0.08 -3.86
N GLY A 97 0.44 1.05 -4.25
CA GLY A 97 0.19 1.37 -5.65
C GLY A 97 1.39 2.04 -6.34
N ALA A 98 1.15 3.20 -6.98
CA ALA A 98 2.17 3.91 -7.78
C ALA A 98 3.46 4.25 -7.03
N ALA A 99 3.44 4.32 -5.69
CA ALA A 99 4.64 4.53 -4.89
C ALA A 99 5.66 3.39 -5.04
N ALA A 100 5.24 2.16 -5.38
CA ALA A 100 6.15 1.06 -5.67
C ALA A 100 7.08 1.37 -6.86
N VAL A 101 6.62 2.18 -7.82
CA VAL A 101 7.47 2.60 -8.95
C VAL A 101 8.66 3.43 -8.47
N THR A 102 8.44 4.37 -7.55
CA THR A 102 9.53 5.13 -6.94
C THR A 102 10.34 4.29 -5.96
N GLY A 103 9.71 3.30 -5.32
CA GLY A 103 10.36 2.28 -4.48
C GLY A 103 11.39 1.47 -5.26
N VAL A 104 11.01 0.91 -6.40
CA VAL A 104 11.89 0.19 -7.33
C VAL A 104 12.99 1.11 -7.86
N ALA A 105 12.62 2.31 -8.30
CA ALA A 105 13.57 3.24 -8.91
C ALA A 105 14.67 3.71 -7.94
N ASN A 106 14.32 4.04 -6.70
CA ASN A 106 15.17 4.79 -5.79
C ASN A 106 15.54 4.06 -4.49
N TYR A 107 14.81 3.01 -4.10
CA TYR A 107 14.93 2.36 -2.79
C TYR A 107 15.23 0.86 -2.85
N ASP A 108 15.52 0.34 -4.06
CA ASP A 108 15.81 -1.09 -4.28
C ASP A 108 14.68 -2.04 -3.82
N GLU A 109 13.45 -1.53 -3.87
CA GLU A 109 12.24 -2.29 -3.59
C GLU A 109 12.01 -3.38 -4.64
N MET A 110 11.48 -4.52 -4.22
CA MET A 110 11.13 -5.62 -5.10
C MET A 110 9.62 -5.77 -5.21
N ILE A 111 9.10 -5.96 -6.43
CA ILE A 111 7.71 -6.33 -6.68
C ILE A 111 7.64 -7.84 -6.74
N ILE A 112 6.82 -8.45 -5.86
CA ILE A 112 6.71 -9.91 -5.70
C ILE A 112 5.32 -10.45 -6.07
N GLY A 113 4.36 -9.56 -6.34
CA GLY A 113 3.00 -9.88 -6.71
C GLY A 113 2.14 -8.65 -6.93
N GLU A 114 0.85 -8.85 -7.05
CA GLU A 114 -0.19 -7.83 -7.14
C GLU A 114 -1.31 -8.19 -6.15
N VAL A 115 -1.96 -7.21 -5.52
CA VAL A 115 -2.96 -7.45 -4.49
C VAL A 115 -4.38 -7.14 -4.97
N LEU A 116 -4.55 -6.06 -5.74
CA LEU A 116 -5.84 -5.69 -6.33
C LEU A 116 -5.67 -4.86 -7.60
N GLU A 117 -6.74 -4.83 -8.39
CA GLU A 117 -6.90 -3.96 -9.56
C GLU A 117 -8.07 -3.02 -9.32
N SER A 118 -7.89 -1.73 -9.56
CA SER A 118 -8.92 -0.69 -9.42
C SER A 118 -9.24 -0.05 -10.75
N VAL A 119 -10.51 0.26 -10.95
CA VAL A 119 -11.00 0.98 -12.14
C VAL A 119 -11.40 2.42 -11.84
N ASP A 120 -11.50 2.79 -10.56
CA ASP A 120 -11.84 4.15 -10.11
C ASP A 120 -11.31 4.40 -8.67
N GLY A 121 -11.74 5.51 -8.03
CA GLY A 121 -11.40 5.89 -6.64
C GLY A 121 -10.16 6.76 -6.50
N LEU A 122 -9.62 7.21 -7.63
CA LEU A 122 -8.58 8.23 -7.74
C LEU A 122 -9.07 9.29 -8.71
N GLY A 123 -9.10 10.55 -8.31
CA GLY A 123 -9.60 11.62 -9.17
C GLY A 123 -9.03 12.98 -8.85
N VAL A 124 -9.06 13.87 -9.84
CA VAL A 124 -8.80 15.28 -9.71
C VAL A 124 -10.13 16.00 -9.54
N PHE A 125 -10.22 16.84 -8.51
CA PHE A 125 -11.43 17.55 -8.12
C PHE A 125 -11.21 19.06 -8.13
N VAL A 126 -12.27 19.77 -8.52
CA VAL A 126 -12.34 21.23 -8.50
C VAL A 126 -13.65 21.66 -7.82
N LYS A 127 -13.74 22.93 -7.44
CA LYS A 127 -14.99 23.50 -6.94
C LYS A 127 -16.02 23.63 -8.07
N PRO A 128 -17.33 23.57 -7.77
CA PRO A 128 -18.38 23.65 -8.80
C PRO A 128 -18.42 24.97 -9.57
N ASP A 129 -17.88 26.05 -9.00
CA ASP A 129 -17.77 27.36 -9.62
C ASP A 129 -16.46 27.56 -10.44
N SER A 130 -15.59 26.53 -10.48
CA SER A 130 -14.38 26.54 -11.30
C SER A 130 -14.72 26.51 -12.80
N PRO A 131 -14.03 27.30 -13.65
CA PRO A 131 -14.22 27.21 -15.11
C PRO A 131 -13.91 25.81 -15.67
N ILE A 132 -13.07 25.02 -15.00
CA ILE A 132 -12.74 23.64 -15.39
C ILE A 132 -13.96 22.71 -15.23
N ALA A 133 -14.84 23.00 -14.26
CA ALA A 133 -15.98 22.13 -13.92
C ALA A 133 -16.96 21.90 -15.08
N THR A 134 -17.04 22.84 -16.03
CA THR A 134 -17.94 22.82 -17.18
C THR A 134 -17.22 22.73 -18.53
N ASP A 135 -15.88 22.63 -18.52
CA ASP A 135 -15.04 22.58 -19.72
C ASP A 135 -14.91 21.12 -20.19
N GLU A 136 -15.84 20.66 -21.04
CA GLU A 136 -15.94 19.26 -21.49
C GLU A 136 -15.58 19.12 -22.98
N GLY A 137 -15.12 17.91 -23.35
CA GLY A 137 -14.97 17.52 -24.75
C GLY A 137 -13.73 18.07 -25.45
N TYR A 138 -12.78 18.67 -24.73
CA TYR A 138 -11.52 19.12 -25.31
C TYR A 138 -10.77 17.98 -26.01
N ASN A 139 -10.70 16.80 -25.37
CA ASN A 139 -10.12 15.61 -25.97
C ASN A 139 -11.23 14.65 -26.43
N PRO A 140 -11.49 14.50 -27.76
CA PRO A 140 -12.55 13.63 -28.26
C PRO A 140 -12.39 12.15 -27.91
N SER A 141 -11.18 11.70 -27.60
CA SER A 141 -10.92 10.30 -27.17
C SER A 141 -11.28 10.07 -25.71
N TYR A 142 -11.42 11.12 -24.92
CA TYR A 142 -11.76 11.11 -23.50
C TYR A 142 -12.80 12.19 -23.20
N PRO A 143 -14.02 12.05 -23.73
CA PRO A 143 -15.02 13.14 -23.77
C PRO A 143 -15.55 13.54 -22.39
N THR A 144 -15.41 12.68 -21.38
CA THR A 144 -15.83 12.90 -19.99
C THR A 144 -14.73 13.58 -19.15
N VAL A 145 -13.48 13.58 -19.60
CA VAL A 145 -12.39 14.30 -18.96
C VAL A 145 -12.60 15.78 -19.21
N LYS A 146 -12.64 16.55 -18.12
CA LYS A 146 -12.88 18.00 -18.14
C LYS A 146 -11.59 18.80 -18.07
N GLY A 147 -11.65 20.01 -18.64
CA GLY A 147 -10.54 20.93 -18.73
C GLY A 147 -9.92 21.02 -20.13
N SER A 148 -9.18 22.07 -20.33
CA SER A 148 -8.40 22.36 -21.54
C SER A 148 -7.15 23.16 -21.15
N PRO A 149 -6.16 23.33 -22.04
CA PRO A 149 -5.02 24.20 -21.78
C PRO A 149 -5.41 25.65 -21.41
N GLU A 150 -6.59 26.11 -21.86
CA GLU A 150 -7.07 27.47 -21.54
C GLU A 150 -7.52 27.60 -20.09
N THR A 151 -8.16 26.56 -19.53
CA THR A 151 -8.73 26.57 -18.18
C THR A 151 -7.78 26.01 -17.12
N VAL A 152 -6.77 25.20 -17.53
CA VAL A 152 -5.89 24.46 -16.61
C VAL A 152 -4.50 25.09 -16.49
N LYS A 153 -4.03 25.84 -17.48
CA LYS A 153 -2.66 26.38 -17.44
C LYS A 153 -2.44 27.34 -16.27
N GLY A 154 -1.40 27.06 -15.49
CA GLY A 154 -0.95 27.90 -14.37
C GLY A 154 -1.74 27.71 -13.08
N ILE A 155 -2.72 26.79 -13.02
CA ILE A 155 -3.46 26.50 -11.78
C ILE A 155 -2.57 25.85 -10.72
N THR A 156 -3.02 25.94 -9.47
CA THR A 156 -2.38 25.25 -8.34
C THR A 156 -3.13 23.97 -8.01
N ILE A 157 -2.42 22.84 -8.06
CA ILE A 157 -2.95 21.50 -7.78
C ILE A 157 -2.28 20.95 -6.53
N LEU A 158 -3.07 20.56 -5.53
CA LEU A 158 -2.57 19.89 -4.34
C LEU A 158 -2.66 18.36 -4.51
N THR A 159 -1.55 17.66 -4.26
CA THR A 159 -1.48 16.20 -4.38
C THR A 159 -0.30 15.65 -3.56
N PRO A 160 -0.39 14.45 -2.96
CA PRO A 160 0.76 13.78 -2.38
C PRO A 160 1.73 13.33 -3.49
N VAL A 161 2.85 14.04 -3.62
CA VAL A 161 3.84 13.77 -4.68
C VAL A 161 4.46 12.38 -4.53
N GLY A 162 4.66 11.67 -5.65
CA GLY A 162 5.21 10.30 -5.67
C GLY A 162 4.21 9.20 -5.34
N THR A 163 2.90 9.51 -5.32
CA THR A 163 1.83 8.56 -5.01
C THR A 163 0.87 8.37 -6.19
N ALA A 164 -0.16 7.52 -5.99
CA ALA A 164 -1.23 7.32 -6.96
C ALA A 164 -1.98 8.60 -7.33
N GLN A 165 -2.20 9.50 -6.37
CA GLN A 165 -2.84 10.79 -6.61
C GLN A 165 -1.99 11.67 -7.53
N HIS A 166 -0.67 11.67 -7.34
CA HIS A 166 0.25 12.39 -8.25
C HIS A 166 0.18 11.82 -9.67
N MET A 167 0.21 10.49 -9.81
CA MET A 167 0.01 9.82 -11.10
C MET A 167 -1.30 10.27 -11.76
N THR A 168 -2.40 10.34 -11.00
CA THR A 168 -3.70 10.74 -11.53
C THR A 168 -3.68 12.16 -12.09
N VAL A 169 -3.01 13.11 -11.41
CA VAL A 169 -2.78 14.48 -11.93
C VAL A 169 -2.01 14.44 -13.25
N LEU A 170 -0.88 13.74 -13.28
CA LEU A 170 -0.05 13.68 -14.49
C LEU A 170 -0.79 13.04 -15.67
N LYS A 171 -1.58 11.98 -15.41
CA LYS A 171 -2.41 11.33 -16.42
C LYS A 171 -3.56 12.24 -16.90
N TRP A 172 -4.16 13.02 -16.01
CA TRP A 172 -5.16 14.02 -16.39
C TRP A 172 -4.54 15.09 -17.32
N LEU A 173 -3.39 15.64 -16.94
CA LEU A 173 -2.67 16.62 -17.79
C LEU A 173 -2.29 16.00 -19.15
N GLU A 174 -1.81 14.74 -19.18
CA GLU A 174 -1.52 14.02 -20.43
C GLU A 174 -2.75 13.95 -21.36
N LYS A 175 -3.95 13.67 -20.82
CA LYS A 175 -5.19 13.64 -21.62
C LYS A 175 -5.58 15.03 -22.18
N LEU A 176 -5.14 16.07 -21.52
CA LEU A 176 -5.30 17.47 -21.98
C LEU A 176 -4.15 17.95 -22.90
N GLY A 177 -3.16 17.08 -23.21
CA GLY A 177 -1.99 17.42 -24.00
C GLY A 177 -1.05 18.41 -23.30
N MET A 178 -1.02 18.37 -21.95
CA MET A 178 -0.26 19.25 -21.09
C MET A 178 0.82 18.49 -20.34
N GLU A 179 1.84 19.21 -19.87
CA GLU A 179 2.93 18.70 -19.04
C GLU A 179 2.80 19.17 -17.60
N SER A 180 3.47 18.52 -16.66
CA SER A 180 3.48 18.91 -15.25
C SER A 180 4.02 20.33 -15.02
N THR A 181 4.86 20.82 -15.91
CA THR A 181 5.43 22.19 -15.89
C THR A 181 4.44 23.28 -16.29
N ASP A 182 3.28 22.92 -16.87
CA ASP A 182 2.23 23.88 -17.21
C ASP A 182 1.37 24.33 -16.02
N VAL A 183 1.52 23.67 -14.87
CA VAL A 183 0.75 23.90 -13.63
C VAL A 183 1.66 24.00 -12.41
N ASN A 184 1.12 24.41 -11.25
CA ASN A 184 1.84 24.44 -9.99
C ASN A 184 1.42 23.25 -9.14
N ILE A 185 2.21 22.17 -9.13
CA ILE A 185 1.98 21.00 -8.27
C ILE A 185 2.60 21.26 -6.90
N VAL A 186 1.77 21.17 -5.84
CA VAL A 186 2.20 21.37 -4.45
C VAL A 186 1.95 20.09 -3.66
N ASN A 187 3.00 19.62 -2.97
CA ASN A 187 2.91 18.41 -2.14
C ASN A 187 2.04 18.64 -0.90
N MET A 188 0.95 17.87 -0.78
CA MET A 188 0.03 17.93 0.36
C MET A 188 -0.76 16.62 0.48
N ASP A 189 -0.98 16.15 1.72
CA ASP A 189 -1.79 14.96 1.97
C ASP A 189 -3.26 15.15 1.55
N SER A 190 -3.93 14.06 1.12
CA SER A 190 -5.30 14.08 0.59
C SER A 190 -6.30 14.80 1.49
N VAL A 191 -6.28 14.55 2.80
CA VAL A 191 -7.21 15.20 3.74
C VAL A 191 -6.99 16.69 3.82
N GLN A 192 -5.73 17.13 3.90
CA GLN A 192 -5.37 18.55 3.92
C GLN A 192 -5.65 19.22 2.57
N ALA A 193 -5.35 18.52 1.46
CA ALA A 193 -5.63 19.01 0.10
C ALA A 193 -7.13 19.21 -0.12
N TYR A 194 -7.96 18.28 0.37
CA TYR A 194 -9.41 18.40 0.32
C TYR A 194 -9.93 19.59 1.13
N GLN A 195 -9.46 19.77 2.36
CA GLN A 195 -9.81 20.92 3.20
C GLN A 195 -9.40 22.25 2.55
N ALA A 196 -8.22 22.29 1.94
CA ALA A 196 -7.72 23.47 1.22
C ALA A 196 -8.56 23.78 -0.03
N LEU A 197 -9.01 22.74 -0.77
CA LEU A 197 -9.91 22.90 -1.92
C LEU A 197 -11.26 23.47 -1.47
N GLN A 198 -11.86 22.93 -0.40
CA GLN A 198 -13.10 23.44 0.19
C GLN A 198 -12.96 24.93 0.58
N ALA A 199 -11.83 25.29 1.17
CA ALA A 199 -11.53 26.66 1.60
C ALA A 199 -11.16 27.60 0.42
N GLY A 200 -11.05 27.11 -0.82
CA GLY A 200 -10.65 27.89 -1.99
C GLY A 200 -9.19 28.34 -1.96
N GLN A 201 -8.31 27.57 -1.31
CA GLN A 201 -6.88 27.86 -1.20
C GLN A 201 -6.06 27.24 -2.36
N CYS A 202 -6.69 26.45 -3.21
CA CYS A 202 -6.13 25.90 -4.44
C CYS A 202 -7.22 25.81 -5.51
N ASP A 203 -6.82 25.57 -6.75
CA ASP A 203 -7.72 25.45 -7.88
C ASP A 203 -8.23 24.03 -8.06
N ALA A 204 -7.36 23.03 -7.77
CA ALA A 204 -7.68 21.61 -7.85
C ALA A 204 -6.96 20.80 -6.75
N ALA A 205 -7.51 19.63 -6.43
CA ALA A 205 -6.87 18.66 -5.56
C ALA A 205 -7.04 17.24 -6.14
N SER A 206 -6.00 16.42 -6.05
CA SER A 206 -6.11 15.00 -6.35
C SER A 206 -6.39 14.20 -5.08
N LEU A 207 -7.48 13.45 -5.10
CA LEU A 207 -8.01 12.76 -3.95
C LEU A 207 -8.13 11.25 -4.22
N ASN A 208 -7.97 10.48 -3.15
CA ASN A 208 -8.27 9.05 -3.11
C ASN A 208 -9.37 8.77 -2.08
N VAL A 209 -9.90 7.57 -2.09
CA VAL A 209 -10.83 7.11 -1.04
C VAL A 209 -10.13 7.14 0.33
N PRO A 210 -10.79 7.64 1.42
CA PRO A 210 -12.21 8.02 1.48
C PRO A 210 -12.54 9.45 0.98
N THR A 211 -11.57 10.38 0.97
CA THR A 211 -11.81 11.79 0.60
C THR A 211 -12.38 11.99 -0.81
N PHE A 212 -12.16 11.02 -1.69
CA PHE A 212 -12.77 10.96 -3.03
C PHE A 212 -14.30 10.96 -2.96
N PHE A 213 -14.89 10.10 -2.13
CA PHE A 213 -16.34 10.04 -1.97
C PHE A 213 -16.87 11.23 -1.17
N ASP A 214 -16.13 11.71 -0.17
CA ASP A 214 -16.51 12.90 0.60
C ASP A 214 -16.60 14.11 -0.33
N ALA A 215 -15.68 14.28 -1.25
CA ALA A 215 -15.68 15.36 -2.23
C ALA A 215 -16.90 15.28 -3.16
N ILE A 216 -17.27 14.08 -3.63
CA ILE A 216 -18.48 13.86 -4.44
C ILE A 216 -19.73 14.25 -3.64
N ASN A 217 -19.84 13.77 -2.41
CA ASN A 217 -20.99 14.04 -1.54
C ASN A 217 -21.14 15.52 -1.19
N ASP A 218 -20.04 16.25 -1.08
CA ASP A 218 -20.02 17.70 -0.84
C ASP A 218 -20.20 18.54 -2.12
N GLY A 219 -20.44 17.89 -3.26
CA GLY A 219 -20.72 18.54 -4.55
C GLY A 219 -19.50 19.14 -5.26
N MET A 220 -18.29 18.70 -4.92
CA MET A 220 -17.10 18.99 -5.73
C MET A 220 -17.22 18.31 -7.09
N VAL A 221 -16.65 18.92 -8.12
CA VAL A 221 -16.71 18.39 -9.48
C VAL A 221 -15.45 17.62 -9.79
N GLN A 222 -15.62 16.34 -10.10
CA GLN A 222 -14.56 15.50 -10.61
C GLN A 222 -14.27 15.86 -12.07
N VAL A 223 -13.02 16.16 -12.39
CA VAL A 223 -12.58 16.61 -13.71
C VAL A 223 -11.75 15.57 -14.46
N GLY A 224 -11.24 14.58 -13.75
CA GLY A 224 -10.57 13.40 -14.30
C GLY A 224 -10.44 12.32 -13.25
N ASN A 225 -10.74 11.08 -13.61
CA ASN A 225 -10.57 9.89 -12.78
C ASN A 225 -10.01 8.71 -13.59
N LEU A 226 -9.74 7.60 -12.94
CA LEU A 226 -9.18 6.43 -13.62
C LEU A 226 -10.11 5.90 -14.72
N ALA A 227 -11.41 5.79 -14.46
CA ALA A 227 -12.40 5.27 -15.39
C ALA A 227 -12.50 6.15 -16.65
N ASP A 228 -12.66 7.46 -16.46
CA ASP A 228 -12.76 8.43 -17.57
C ASP A 228 -11.49 8.48 -18.41
N MET A 229 -10.33 8.27 -17.79
CA MET A 229 -9.04 8.22 -18.48
C MET A 229 -8.69 6.84 -19.06
N GLY A 230 -9.54 5.81 -18.84
CA GLY A 230 -9.34 4.45 -19.34
C GLY A 230 -8.16 3.73 -18.66
N ILE A 231 -7.87 4.04 -17.41
CA ILE A 231 -6.73 3.51 -16.66
C ILE A 231 -7.20 2.41 -15.70
N LYS A 232 -6.61 1.23 -15.82
CA LYS A 232 -6.66 0.18 -14.81
C LYS A 232 -5.47 0.37 -13.88
N TYR A 233 -5.74 0.59 -12.62
CA TYR A 233 -4.74 0.83 -11.62
C TYR A 233 -4.48 -0.44 -10.81
N VAL A 234 -3.21 -0.81 -10.63
CA VAL A 234 -2.82 -2.03 -9.93
C VAL A 234 -2.03 -1.68 -8.68
N ASP A 235 -2.47 -2.21 -7.55
CA ASP A 235 -1.69 -2.22 -6.32
C ASP A 235 -0.82 -3.47 -6.24
N MET A 236 0.47 -3.25 -6.00
CA MET A 236 1.50 -4.27 -6.03
C MET A 236 1.82 -4.78 -4.64
N VAL A 237 2.15 -6.05 -4.53
CA VAL A 237 2.80 -6.61 -3.34
C VAL A 237 4.29 -6.37 -3.46
N VAL A 238 4.85 -5.72 -2.46
CA VAL A 238 6.24 -5.27 -2.45
C VAL A 238 7.02 -5.90 -1.30
N ALA A 239 8.32 -6.03 -1.48
CA ALA A 239 9.20 -6.59 -0.46
C ALA A 239 10.56 -5.88 -0.40
N ASN A 240 11.16 -5.92 0.77
CA ASN A 240 12.56 -5.59 0.97
C ASN A 240 13.42 -6.70 0.32
N ARG A 241 14.43 -6.32 -0.47
CA ARG A 241 15.37 -7.27 -1.07
C ARG A 241 15.97 -8.23 -0.04
N LYS A 242 16.34 -7.73 1.14
CA LYS A 242 16.89 -8.58 2.22
C LYS A 242 15.89 -9.65 2.69
N ALA A 243 14.60 -9.35 2.68
CA ALA A 243 13.58 -10.34 3.01
C ALA A 243 13.44 -11.39 1.91
N VAL A 244 13.41 -10.97 0.65
CA VAL A 244 13.36 -11.87 -0.51
C VAL A 244 14.57 -12.82 -0.55
N GLU A 245 15.77 -12.32 -0.29
CA GLU A 245 17.01 -13.11 -0.34
C GLU A 245 17.27 -13.91 0.95
N GLY A 246 16.94 -13.33 2.11
CA GLY A 246 17.28 -13.91 3.42
C GLY A 246 16.18 -14.72 4.09
N LYS A 247 14.92 -14.53 3.69
CA LYS A 247 13.73 -15.17 4.28
C LYS A 247 12.70 -15.59 3.22
N PRO A 248 13.10 -16.19 2.08
CA PRO A 248 12.18 -16.44 0.96
C PRO A 248 10.98 -17.33 1.36
N GLU A 249 11.16 -18.28 2.27
CA GLU A 249 10.09 -19.14 2.75
C GLU A 249 9.04 -18.35 3.57
N LEU A 250 9.49 -17.35 4.32
CA LEU A 250 8.61 -16.48 5.10
C LEU A 250 7.83 -15.52 4.19
N VAL A 251 8.50 -15.01 3.15
CA VAL A 251 7.85 -14.18 2.10
C VAL A 251 6.82 -15.02 1.35
N GLN A 252 7.11 -16.28 1.01
CA GLN A 252 6.15 -17.20 0.38
C GLN A 252 4.94 -17.47 1.29
N ALA A 253 5.17 -17.74 2.58
CA ALA A 253 4.11 -17.94 3.55
C ALA A 253 3.15 -16.73 3.65
N TYR A 254 3.71 -15.50 3.58
CA TYR A 254 2.91 -14.29 3.51
C TYR A 254 2.09 -14.21 2.22
N MET A 255 2.68 -14.52 1.06
CA MET A 255 1.97 -14.52 -0.22
C MET A 255 0.81 -15.55 -0.24
N ASP A 256 1.00 -16.70 0.38
CA ASP A 256 -0.03 -17.73 0.52
C ASP A 256 -1.19 -17.23 1.40
N ALA A 257 -0.88 -16.62 2.55
CA ALA A 257 -1.87 -16.01 3.44
C ALA A 257 -2.60 -14.82 2.78
N LEU A 258 -1.87 -13.99 2.03
CA LEU A 258 -2.42 -12.83 1.31
C LEU A 258 -3.39 -13.29 0.21
N THR A 259 -3.03 -14.33 -0.55
CA THR A 259 -3.89 -14.89 -1.59
C THR A 259 -5.18 -15.45 -1.00
N GLU A 260 -5.12 -16.19 0.13
CA GLU A 260 -6.32 -16.65 0.84
C GLU A 260 -7.19 -15.49 1.34
N ALA A 261 -6.57 -14.43 1.86
CA ALA A 261 -7.29 -13.24 2.29
C ALA A 261 -7.99 -12.54 1.12
N CYS A 262 -7.32 -12.40 -0.02
CA CYS A 262 -7.91 -11.83 -1.24
C CYS A 262 -9.10 -12.66 -1.73
N GLU A 263 -8.98 -14.00 -1.72
CA GLU A 263 -10.08 -14.92 -2.07
C GLU A 263 -11.29 -14.75 -1.13
N ALA A 264 -11.04 -14.63 0.18
CA ALA A 264 -12.12 -14.44 1.17
C ALA A 264 -12.84 -13.12 0.98
N LEU A 265 -12.10 -12.02 0.80
CA LEU A 265 -12.64 -10.68 0.60
C LEU A 265 -13.40 -10.56 -0.74
N GLN A 266 -12.89 -11.20 -1.80
CA GLN A 266 -13.56 -11.20 -3.11
C GLN A 266 -14.88 -11.97 -3.09
N ASN A 267 -14.96 -13.06 -2.31
CA ASN A 267 -16.12 -13.94 -2.26
C ASN A 267 -17.22 -13.47 -1.31
N ASP A 268 -16.92 -12.61 -0.33
CA ASP A 268 -17.88 -12.11 0.66
C ASP A 268 -17.74 -10.59 0.83
N GLN A 269 -18.42 -9.84 -0.05
CA GLN A 269 -18.36 -8.38 -0.11
C GLN A 269 -19.02 -7.73 1.13
N GLU A 270 -20.01 -8.37 1.76
CA GLU A 270 -20.65 -7.87 2.97
C GLU A 270 -19.68 -7.94 4.16
N MET A 271 -19.00 -9.08 4.33
CA MET A 271 -17.94 -9.25 5.34
C MET A 271 -16.78 -8.28 5.07
N ALA A 272 -16.37 -8.14 3.80
CA ALA A 272 -15.31 -7.24 3.41
C ALA A 272 -15.65 -5.77 3.76
N ALA A 273 -16.90 -5.33 3.54
CA ALA A 273 -17.35 -3.98 3.88
C ALA A 273 -17.30 -3.72 5.38
N ASP A 274 -17.82 -4.65 6.20
CA ASP A 274 -17.81 -4.52 7.65
C ASP A 274 -16.39 -4.49 8.22
N LEU A 275 -15.53 -5.36 7.68
CA LEU A 275 -14.10 -5.41 8.03
C LEU A 275 -13.37 -4.12 7.64
N PHE A 276 -13.71 -3.55 6.49
CA PHE A 276 -13.07 -2.34 5.99
C PHE A 276 -13.46 -1.12 6.82
N VAL A 277 -14.72 -0.99 7.22
CA VAL A 277 -15.17 0.04 8.19
C VAL A 277 -14.39 -0.06 9.50
N GLN A 278 -14.25 -1.28 10.03
CA GLN A 278 -13.50 -1.51 11.26
C GLN A 278 -12.03 -1.11 11.08
N PHE A 279 -11.38 -1.56 10.01
CA PHE A 279 -9.99 -1.27 9.69
C PHE A 279 -9.72 0.23 9.63
N LEU A 280 -10.54 0.98 8.88
CA LEU A 280 -10.39 2.42 8.74
C LEU A 280 -10.57 3.13 10.08
N LYS A 281 -11.60 2.76 10.85
CA LYS A 281 -11.87 3.34 12.16
C LYS A 281 -10.74 3.12 13.16
N GLU A 282 -10.17 1.92 13.22
CA GLU A 282 -9.03 1.59 14.09
C GLU A 282 -7.77 2.39 13.72
N ASN A 283 -7.68 2.84 12.46
CA ASN A 283 -6.56 3.64 11.95
C ASN A 283 -6.88 5.15 11.81
N GLY A 284 -7.93 5.61 12.50
CA GLY A 284 -8.25 7.04 12.62
C GLY A 284 -8.95 7.66 11.41
N SER A 285 -9.47 6.84 10.49
CA SER A 285 -10.31 7.27 9.38
C SER A 285 -11.77 6.96 9.68
N GLU A 286 -12.63 8.00 9.71
CA GLU A 286 -14.07 7.82 9.80
C GLU A 286 -14.68 7.90 8.40
N THR A 287 -15.37 6.84 7.99
CA THR A 287 -16.11 6.79 6.72
C THR A 287 -17.39 5.99 6.90
N SER A 288 -18.36 6.21 6.03
CA SER A 288 -19.61 5.46 6.08
C SER A 288 -19.43 4.04 5.52
N ARG A 289 -20.31 3.13 5.91
CA ARG A 289 -20.32 1.78 5.33
C ARG A 289 -20.62 1.82 3.83
N GLU A 290 -21.47 2.74 3.40
CA GLU A 290 -21.84 2.95 2.00
C GLU A 290 -20.59 3.33 1.18
N ASN A 291 -19.72 4.19 1.70
CA ASN A 291 -18.45 4.54 1.06
C ASN A 291 -17.51 3.33 0.99
N CYS A 292 -17.46 2.47 2.01
CA CYS A 292 -16.68 1.23 1.98
C CYS A 292 -17.19 0.24 0.93
N VAL A 293 -18.53 0.10 0.80
CA VAL A 293 -19.15 -0.72 -0.26
C VAL A 293 -18.80 -0.17 -1.64
N ALA A 294 -18.96 1.14 -1.86
CA ALA A 294 -18.59 1.78 -3.12
C ALA A 294 -17.11 1.62 -3.47
N ASP A 295 -16.22 1.62 -2.45
CA ASP A 295 -14.79 1.37 -2.65
C ASP A 295 -14.52 -0.09 -3.05
N LEU A 296 -15.22 -1.05 -2.45
CA LEU A 296 -15.10 -2.46 -2.80
C LEU A 296 -15.65 -2.78 -4.20
N GLU A 297 -16.74 -2.14 -4.62
CA GLU A 297 -17.36 -2.37 -5.95
C GLU A 297 -16.46 -1.96 -7.12
N ARG A 298 -15.52 -1.04 -6.92
CA ARG A 298 -14.58 -0.56 -7.94
C ARG A 298 -13.27 -1.33 -8.01
N VAL A 299 -13.04 -2.29 -7.12
CA VAL A 299 -11.80 -3.08 -7.07
C VAL A 299 -12.07 -4.56 -7.29
N GLN A 300 -11.06 -5.24 -7.80
CA GLN A 300 -10.98 -6.69 -7.85
C GLN A 300 -9.74 -7.13 -7.07
N PHE A 301 -9.91 -7.88 -5.99
CA PHE A 301 -8.80 -8.53 -5.32
C PHE A 301 -8.23 -9.65 -6.19
N ILE A 302 -6.90 -9.73 -6.26
CA ILE A 302 -6.22 -10.74 -7.07
C ILE A 302 -6.25 -12.08 -6.36
N THR A 303 -6.98 -13.02 -6.93
CA THR A 303 -7.16 -14.37 -6.41
C THR A 303 -6.19 -15.36 -7.08
N ARG A 304 -6.12 -16.58 -6.55
CA ARG A 304 -5.28 -17.65 -7.10
C ARG A 304 -5.55 -17.92 -8.58
N THR A 305 -6.79 -17.78 -9.02
CA THR A 305 -7.18 -18.04 -10.42
C THR A 305 -6.72 -16.94 -11.37
N ASP A 306 -6.55 -15.73 -10.89
CA ASP A 306 -6.14 -14.58 -11.70
C ASP A 306 -4.67 -14.67 -12.12
N TRP A 307 -3.83 -15.37 -11.32
CA TRP A 307 -2.39 -15.49 -11.59
C TRP A 307 -2.04 -16.23 -12.88
N LYS A 308 -2.95 -17.01 -13.46
CA LYS A 308 -2.70 -17.80 -14.67
C LYS A 308 -2.34 -16.94 -15.88
N ASP A 309 -2.99 -15.79 -15.98
CA ASP A 309 -2.91 -14.89 -17.15
C ASP A 309 -2.21 -13.57 -16.83
N ARG A 310 -1.75 -13.38 -15.57
CA ARG A 310 -1.10 -12.13 -15.15
C ARG A 310 0.41 -12.18 -15.32
N GLN A 311 0.94 -11.06 -15.79
CA GLN A 311 2.37 -10.76 -15.77
C GLN A 311 2.60 -9.64 -14.75
N ILE A 312 3.11 -10.00 -13.58
CA ILE A 312 3.41 -9.02 -12.54
C ILE A 312 4.45 -8.01 -13.02
N GLY A 313 4.30 -6.77 -12.54
CA GLY A 313 5.25 -5.69 -12.83
C GLY A 313 5.03 -4.95 -14.13
N ASN A 314 4.15 -5.42 -15.05
CA ASN A 314 3.87 -4.70 -16.29
C ASN A 314 3.35 -3.28 -16.02
N PHE A 315 2.37 -3.15 -15.12
CA PHE A 315 1.84 -1.85 -14.72
C PHE A 315 2.94 -0.96 -14.14
N ALA A 316 3.81 -1.52 -13.28
CA ALA A 316 4.91 -0.76 -12.69
C ALA A 316 5.91 -0.26 -13.75
N LYS A 317 6.25 -1.10 -14.73
CA LYS A 317 7.16 -0.73 -15.83
C LYS A 317 6.54 0.35 -16.71
N GLU A 318 5.30 0.18 -17.15
CA GLU A 318 4.57 1.18 -17.94
C GLU A 318 4.45 2.53 -17.21
N LEU A 319 4.19 2.49 -15.91
CA LEU A 319 4.12 3.69 -15.10
C LEU A 319 5.52 4.29 -14.87
N GLY A 320 6.56 3.49 -14.74
CA GLY A 320 7.96 3.92 -14.68
C GLY A 320 8.39 4.63 -15.96
N GLU A 321 8.08 4.06 -17.12
CA GLU A 321 8.32 4.68 -18.44
C GLU A 321 7.56 5.99 -18.59
N PHE A 322 6.30 6.04 -18.14
CA PHE A 322 5.52 7.26 -18.10
C PHE A 322 6.17 8.34 -17.22
N TYR A 323 6.62 8.00 -16.00
CA TYR A 323 7.29 8.94 -15.11
C TYR A 323 8.64 9.45 -15.68
N VAL A 324 9.37 8.61 -16.40
CA VAL A 324 10.57 9.07 -17.15
C VAL A 324 10.17 10.07 -18.23
N GLY A 325 9.12 9.78 -18.99
CA GLY A 325 8.59 10.70 -20.01
C GLY A 325 8.13 12.05 -19.45
N GLN A 326 7.66 12.07 -18.21
CA GLN A 326 7.25 13.28 -17.48
C GLN A 326 8.43 13.95 -16.71
N GLY A 327 9.67 13.46 -16.84
CA GLY A 327 10.82 14.00 -16.12
C GLY A 327 10.78 13.81 -14.59
N GLN A 328 9.96 12.86 -14.10
CA GLN A 328 9.84 12.53 -12.67
C GLN A 328 10.85 11.46 -12.24
N LEU A 329 11.32 10.65 -13.17
CA LEU A 329 12.36 9.65 -12.97
C LEU A 329 13.45 9.76 -14.04
N GLU A 330 14.66 9.34 -13.67
CA GLU A 330 15.79 9.26 -14.61
C GLU A 330 15.65 8.05 -15.55
N PRO A 331 16.01 8.14 -16.84
CA PRO A 331 15.86 7.03 -17.79
C PRO A 331 16.59 5.73 -17.39
N ASN A 332 17.69 5.83 -16.65
CA ASN A 332 18.52 4.69 -16.24
C ASN A 332 17.87 3.78 -15.18
N VAL A 333 16.70 4.17 -14.64
CA VAL A 333 15.99 3.34 -13.64
C VAL A 333 15.10 2.28 -14.28
N ILE A 334 14.80 2.38 -15.58
CA ILE A 334 13.85 1.46 -16.26
C ILE A 334 14.34 0.01 -16.20
N ASP A 335 15.63 -0.25 -16.34
CA ASP A 335 16.21 -1.60 -16.26
C ASP A 335 15.97 -2.26 -14.88
N LYS A 336 15.72 -1.46 -13.82
CA LYS A 336 15.40 -2.00 -12.49
C LYS A 336 14.06 -2.73 -12.46
N PHE A 337 13.12 -2.34 -13.31
CA PHE A 337 11.81 -3.04 -13.40
C PHE A 337 11.93 -4.45 -14.03
N GLU A 338 13.07 -4.78 -14.63
CA GLU A 338 13.36 -6.15 -15.10
C GLU A 338 14.06 -6.98 -14.02
N THR A 339 14.84 -6.33 -13.14
CA THR A 339 15.64 -7.02 -12.12
C THR A 339 14.95 -7.10 -10.75
N ASN A 340 14.07 -6.15 -10.46
CA ASN A 340 13.38 -6.05 -9.17
C ASN A 340 11.95 -6.59 -9.19
N VAL A 341 11.49 -7.15 -10.31
CA VAL A 341 10.23 -7.89 -10.40
C VAL A 341 10.53 -9.39 -10.26
N VAL A 342 9.98 -10.02 -9.21
CA VAL A 342 10.25 -11.42 -8.86
C VAL A 342 8.95 -12.21 -8.83
N ASP A 343 8.68 -12.97 -9.88
CA ASP A 343 7.47 -13.76 -10.05
C ASP A 343 7.50 -15.15 -9.39
N THR A 344 8.62 -15.53 -8.75
CA THR A 344 8.81 -16.86 -8.14
C THR A 344 7.77 -17.17 -7.07
N PHE A 345 7.32 -16.15 -6.32
CA PHE A 345 6.34 -16.29 -5.23
C PHE A 345 4.91 -16.53 -5.71
N VAL A 346 4.63 -16.29 -6.99
CA VAL A 346 3.30 -16.52 -7.61
C VAL A 346 3.31 -17.65 -8.65
N LYS A 347 4.47 -18.21 -9.00
CA LYS A 347 4.58 -19.30 -9.98
C LYS A 347 3.82 -20.56 -9.58
N GLY A 348 3.72 -20.84 -8.28
CA GLY A 348 2.97 -21.97 -7.76
C GLY A 348 1.44 -21.84 -7.91
N TYR A 349 0.94 -20.66 -8.26
CA TYR A 349 -0.49 -20.40 -8.46
C TYR A 349 -0.92 -20.50 -9.92
N LYS A 350 0.02 -20.43 -10.88
CA LYS A 350 -0.20 -20.48 -12.33
C LYS A 350 -0.55 -21.87 -12.84
#